data_ce9a87e09e4c369c445fd9a67170dfe8
#
_entry.id   ce9a87e09e4c369c445fd9a67170dfe8
#
_cell.length_a   1.000
_cell.length_b   1.000
_cell.length_c   1.000
_cell.angle_alpha   90.00
_cell.angle_beta   90.00
_cell.angle_gamma   90.00
#
_symmetry.space_group_name_H-M   'P 1'
#
loop_
_entity.id
_entity.type
_entity.pdbx_description
1 polymer ?
#
loop_
_entity_poly.entity_id
_entity_poly.type
_entity_poly.pdbx_seq_one_letter_code
_entity_poly.pdbx_strand_id
1 'polypeptide(L)'
;MLEFVKGNFFDFDADIRVNTVNCVGIMGAGVALAFKNKYPEMFKEYVRQCKRNEIAPGKPSVWKQGDMFSKGIEIINFPTKDHWRNPSEYEYIENGLIWLSDYLKNKEGLTITLPALGCGHGGLDWKKVKKLIIHYLAETKSNILVFEPESSKNAGRESSITSNKLADLENLGVNVIRKNEKSYPPGLIRYTEKDLWFFGKVIREFDISLISSTNPNEQERKVILKLIEHCKINRLSILFGGSFFDKKMALHSIKQGVETGIFLPSGISYSAEKNREKGATDNISILSIGDPFKSFDKKDYIPSVMSRMFICKSVIFTTDRLKWLEKHRDTIMSNGANLYFMKYETLHEDDYFAAIDINAKPIKPFDDEQISEITF
;
A
#
# COMPACT_ATOMS: atom_id res chain seq x y z
N MET A 1 -8.71 -12.92 -2.12
CA MET A 1 -9.61 -12.14 -3.04
C MET A 1 -8.83 -11.79 -4.29
N LEU A 2 -9.43 -11.89 -5.50
CA LEU A 2 -8.80 -11.54 -6.78
C LEU A 2 -9.51 -10.32 -7.37
N GLU A 3 -8.77 -9.23 -7.66
CA GLU A 3 -9.31 -7.97 -8.17
C GLU A 3 -8.52 -7.52 -9.41
N PHE A 4 -9.25 -7.10 -10.47
CA PHE A 4 -8.64 -6.50 -11.66
C PHE A 4 -8.60 -5.00 -11.50
N VAL A 5 -7.40 -4.41 -11.63
CA VAL A 5 -7.14 -3.02 -11.30
C VAL A 5 -6.46 -2.27 -12.45
N LYS A 6 -6.71 -0.96 -12.50
CA LYS A 6 -6.01 -0.01 -13.38
C LYS A 6 -5.08 0.86 -12.55
N GLY A 7 -4.13 1.50 -13.18
CA GLY A 7 -3.19 2.42 -12.54
C GLY A 7 -1.75 1.94 -12.63
N ASN A 8 -0.82 2.67 -11.99
CA ASN A 8 0.57 2.26 -12.02
C ASN A 8 0.80 1.11 -11.05
N PHE A 9 1.46 0.06 -11.52
CA PHE A 9 1.77 -1.16 -10.78
C PHE A 9 2.47 -0.93 -9.43
N PHE A 10 3.26 0.13 -9.32
CA PHE A 10 4.02 0.46 -8.11
C PHE A 10 3.31 1.39 -7.13
N ASP A 11 2.11 1.87 -7.46
CA ASP A 11 1.29 2.74 -6.59
C ASP A 11 0.58 1.97 -5.48
N PHE A 12 0.57 0.66 -5.57
CA PHE A 12 -0.10 -0.22 -4.64
C PHE A 12 0.89 -0.79 -3.64
N ASP A 13 0.54 -0.75 -2.37
CA ASP A 13 1.29 -1.49 -1.36
C ASP A 13 1.10 -2.99 -1.57
N ALA A 14 2.19 -3.75 -1.50
CA ALA A 14 2.18 -5.18 -1.72
C ALA A 14 3.31 -5.87 -0.94
N ASP A 15 2.98 -7.03 -0.37
CA ASP A 15 3.96 -7.93 0.26
C ASP A 15 4.77 -8.69 -0.81
N ILE A 16 4.09 -9.04 -1.92
CA ILE A 16 4.66 -9.78 -3.04
C ILE A 16 4.39 -9.02 -4.34
N ARG A 17 5.42 -8.84 -5.16
CA ARG A 17 5.29 -8.28 -6.51
C ARG A 17 5.73 -9.28 -7.55
N VAL A 18 4.90 -9.51 -8.55
CA VAL A 18 5.24 -10.39 -9.67
C VAL A 18 5.85 -9.56 -10.80
N ASN A 19 7.04 -9.94 -11.24
CA ASN A 19 7.80 -9.33 -12.33
C ASN A 19 7.85 -10.28 -13.51
N THR A 20 7.37 -9.87 -14.68
CA THR A 20 7.45 -10.69 -15.90
C THR A 20 8.83 -10.59 -16.53
N VAL A 21 9.49 -11.75 -16.70
CA VAL A 21 10.88 -11.83 -17.18
C VAL A 21 11.05 -12.80 -18.34
N ASN A 22 12.25 -12.81 -18.95
CA ASN A 22 12.74 -13.84 -19.87
C ASN A 22 13.77 -14.74 -19.16
N CYS A 23 14.39 -15.68 -19.86
CA CYS A 23 15.37 -16.59 -19.27
C CYS A 23 16.84 -16.22 -19.59
N VAL A 24 17.08 -15.06 -20.25
CA VAL A 24 18.43 -14.66 -20.70
C VAL A 24 18.99 -13.42 -19.97
N GLY A 25 18.37 -12.99 -18.88
CA GLY A 25 18.92 -11.94 -18.01
C GLY A 25 18.70 -10.50 -18.51
N ILE A 26 17.74 -10.25 -19.40
CA ILE A 26 17.49 -8.92 -19.96
C ILE A 26 16.18 -8.34 -19.45
N MET A 27 16.26 -7.15 -18.86
CA MET A 27 15.12 -6.33 -18.43
C MET A 27 15.20 -4.97 -19.13
N GLY A 28 14.78 -4.92 -20.42
CA GLY A 28 14.96 -3.75 -21.28
C GLY A 28 13.72 -2.92 -21.55
N ALA A 29 12.52 -3.39 -21.19
CA ALA A 29 11.26 -2.71 -21.48
C ALA A 29 10.15 -3.09 -20.49
N GLY A 30 9.07 -2.28 -20.46
CA GLY A 30 7.84 -2.54 -19.71
C GLY A 30 8.05 -2.73 -18.22
N VAL A 31 7.27 -3.65 -17.64
CA VAL A 31 7.30 -3.98 -16.22
C VAL A 31 8.71 -4.40 -15.76
N ALA A 32 9.40 -5.23 -16.55
CA ALA A 32 10.74 -5.70 -16.20
C ALA A 32 11.76 -4.55 -16.06
N LEU A 33 11.76 -3.58 -16.98
CA LEU A 33 12.62 -2.40 -16.87
C LEU A 33 12.33 -1.59 -15.62
N ALA A 34 11.06 -1.39 -15.28
CA ALA A 34 10.66 -0.69 -14.08
C ALA A 34 11.15 -1.41 -12.80
N PHE A 35 11.07 -2.74 -12.76
CA PHE A 35 11.63 -3.54 -11.66
C PHE A 35 13.15 -3.44 -11.58
N LYS A 36 13.87 -3.50 -12.71
CA LYS A 36 15.31 -3.30 -12.76
C LYS A 36 15.73 -1.97 -12.14
N ASN A 37 15.03 -0.89 -12.49
CA ASN A 37 15.33 0.45 -11.98
C ASN A 37 15.03 0.58 -10.50
N LYS A 38 13.93 -0.03 -10.03
CA LYS A 38 13.50 0.06 -8.63
C LYS A 38 14.22 -0.91 -7.70
N TYR A 39 14.63 -2.06 -8.20
CA TYR A 39 15.27 -3.15 -7.44
C TYR A 39 16.55 -3.66 -8.11
N PRO A 40 17.61 -2.85 -8.13
CA PRO A 40 18.85 -3.21 -8.86
C PRO A 40 19.53 -4.46 -8.31
N GLU A 41 19.43 -4.75 -7.02
CA GLU A 41 20.02 -5.98 -6.44
C GLU A 41 19.24 -7.23 -6.88
N MET A 42 17.91 -7.16 -6.96
CA MET A 42 17.10 -8.23 -7.55
C MET A 42 17.51 -8.49 -9.00
N PHE A 43 17.73 -7.43 -9.78
CA PHE A 43 18.17 -7.58 -11.17
C PHE A 43 19.54 -8.26 -11.28
N LYS A 44 20.51 -7.91 -10.42
CA LYS A 44 21.84 -8.57 -10.40
C LYS A 44 21.71 -10.06 -10.11
N GLU A 45 20.87 -10.44 -9.15
CA GLU A 45 20.65 -11.85 -8.80
C GLU A 45 19.94 -12.61 -9.92
N TYR A 46 18.88 -12.03 -10.50
CA TYR A 46 18.22 -12.60 -11.66
C TYR A 46 19.19 -12.87 -12.85
N VAL A 47 20.10 -11.93 -13.14
CA VAL A 47 21.13 -12.13 -14.18
C VAL A 47 22.06 -13.31 -13.84
N ARG A 48 22.44 -13.47 -12.57
CA ARG A 48 23.26 -14.62 -12.13
C ARG A 48 22.52 -15.94 -12.31
N GLN A 49 21.22 -15.98 -11.91
CA GLN A 49 20.37 -17.16 -12.09
C GLN A 49 20.22 -17.54 -13.57
N CYS A 50 20.01 -16.56 -14.47
CA CYS A 50 19.97 -16.82 -15.91
C CYS A 50 21.30 -17.40 -16.43
N LYS A 51 22.45 -16.86 -16.02
CA LYS A 51 23.77 -17.37 -16.42
C LYS A 51 24.05 -18.79 -15.94
N ARG A 52 23.41 -19.22 -14.85
CA ARG A 52 23.51 -20.59 -14.31
C ARG A 52 22.44 -21.53 -14.85
N ASN A 53 21.60 -21.08 -15.79
CA ASN A 53 20.45 -21.81 -16.31
C ASN A 53 19.43 -22.24 -15.20
N GLU A 54 19.31 -21.44 -14.12
CA GLU A 54 18.36 -21.70 -13.02
C GLU A 54 16.96 -21.17 -13.35
N ILE A 55 16.84 -20.27 -14.34
CA ILE A 55 15.59 -19.70 -14.81
C ILE A 55 15.15 -20.43 -16.08
N ALA A 56 13.94 -20.95 -16.07
CA ALA A 56 13.34 -21.62 -17.23
C ALA A 56 11.91 -21.09 -17.46
N PRO A 57 11.37 -21.16 -18.69
CA PRO A 57 9.99 -20.72 -18.97
C PRO A 57 8.97 -21.42 -18.05
N GLY A 58 8.03 -20.67 -17.51
CA GLY A 58 7.02 -21.20 -16.60
C GLY A 58 7.50 -21.63 -15.21
N LYS A 59 8.78 -21.42 -14.87
CA LYS A 59 9.35 -21.72 -13.54
C LYS A 59 9.77 -20.45 -12.82
N PRO A 60 8.87 -19.83 -12.02
CA PRO A 60 9.18 -18.60 -11.28
C PRO A 60 10.27 -18.80 -10.23
N SER A 61 11.04 -17.73 -9.96
CA SER A 61 11.99 -17.66 -8.86
C SER A 61 11.64 -16.52 -7.90
N VAL A 62 12.02 -16.67 -6.64
CA VAL A 62 11.71 -15.69 -5.59
C VAL A 62 12.99 -14.97 -5.17
N TRP A 63 12.92 -13.65 -5.16
CA TRP A 63 13.91 -12.81 -4.53
C TRP A 63 13.29 -12.08 -3.35
N LYS A 64 14.00 -12.00 -2.23
CA LYS A 64 13.55 -11.33 -1.02
C LYS A 64 14.46 -10.16 -0.71
N GLN A 65 13.88 -8.99 -0.55
CA GLN A 65 14.57 -7.85 0.02
C GLN A 65 14.24 -7.80 1.53
N GLY A 66 15.21 -7.94 2.36
CA GLY A 66 15.05 -7.81 3.80
C GLY A 66 16.37 -8.05 4.50
N ASP A 67 16.55 -7.37 5.62
CA ASP A 67 17.50 -7.75 6.64
C ASP A 67 16.80 -8.68 7.65
N MET A 68 17.55 -9.20 8.61
CA MET A 68 17.04 -10.10 9.64
C MET A 68 15.93 -9.49 10.53
N PHE A 69 15.68 -8.16 10.42
CA PHE A 69 14.81 -7.40 11.31
C PHE A 69 13.62 -6.73 10.60
N SER A 70 13.56 -6.76 9.25
CA SER A 70 12.44 -6.18 8.51
C SER A 70 11.76 -7.20 7.61
N LYS A 71 10.42 -7.24 7.63
CA LYS A 71 9.62 -7.95 6.63
C LYS A 71 9.80 -7.23 5.29
N GLY A 72 10.79 -7.65 4.50
CA GLY A 72 11.07 -7.09 3.19
C GLY A 72 10.03 -7.49 2.17
N ILE A 73 10.07 -6.84 1.00
CA ILE A 73 9.24 -7.22 -0.13
C ILE A 73 9.75 -8.51 -0.76
N GLU A 74 8.85 -9.41 -1.15
CA GLU A 74 9.16 -10.54 -2.02
C GLU A 74 8.90 -10.15 -3.48
N ILE A 75 9.84 -10.47 -4.38
CA ILE A 75 9.66 -10.30 -5.82
C ILE A 75 9.72 -11.68 -6.47
N ILE A 76 8.66 -12.02 -7.19
CA ILE A 76 8.58 -13.24 -7.97
C ILE A 76 8.95 -12.90 -9.42
N ASN A 77 10.13 -13.32 -9.86
CA ASN A 77 10.48 -13.28 -11.27
C ASN A 77 9.75 -14.42 -11.98
N PHE A 78 8.78 -14.06 -12.82
CA PHE A 78 7.88 -14.96 -13.51
C PHE A 78 8.28 -15.04 -14.99
N PRO A 79 8.96 -16.12 -15.44
CA PRO A 79 9.44 -16.24 -16.81
C PRO A 79 8.29 -16.50 -17.78
N THR A 80 7.89 -15.46 -18.50
CA THR A 80 6.85 -15.52 -19.54
C THR A 80 7.42 -15.79 -20.93
N LYS A 81 8.75 -15.78 -21.06
CA LYS A 81 9.50 -16.01 -22.31
C LYS A 81 10.80 -16.77 -22.02
N ASP A 82 11.24 -17.57 -22.94
CA ASP A 82 12.61 -18.12 -22.96
C ASP A 82 13.64 -17.05 -23.33
N HIS A 83 13.40 -16.35 -24.44
CA HIS A 83 14.25 -15.27 -24.93
C HIS A 83 13.43 -13.98 -25.15
N TRP A 84 14.01 -12.80 -24.91
CA TRP A 84 13.31 -11.51 -24.99
C TRP A 84 12.74 -11.18 -26.37
N ARG A 85 13.31 -11.76 -27.45
CA ARG A 85 12.85 -11.59 -28.84
C ARG A 85 11.66 -12.49 -29.21
N ASN A 86 11.49 -13.61 -28.48
CA ASN A 86 10.46 -14.57 -28.78
C ASN A 86 9.09 -14.14 -28.21
N PRO A 87 7.96 -14.58 -28.73
CA PRO A 87 6.65 -14.40 -28.13
C PRO A 87 6.57 -15.15 -26.80
N SER A 88 5.59 -14.81 -25.98
CA SER A 88 5.19 -15.62 -24.84
C SER A 88 4.30 -16.77 -25.30
N GLU A 89 4.28 -17.86 -24.52
CA GLU A 89 3.42 -19.02 -24.77
C GLU A 89 2.44 -19.21 -23.60
N TYR A 90 1.24 -19.68 -23.89
CA TYR A 90 0.23 -19.94 -22.86
C TYR A 90 0.69 -20.99 -21.86
N GLU A 91 1.43 -22.00 -22.32
CA GLU A 91 2.01 -23.05 -21.48
C GLU A 91 2.95 -22.47 -20.40
N TYR A 92 3.77 -21.44 -20.74
CA TYR A 92 4.65 -20.78 -19.77
C TYR A 92 3.84 -20.04 -18.70
N ILE A 93 2.71 -19.42 -19.11
CA ILE A 93 1.82 -18.74 -18.18
C ILE A 93 1.12 -19.74 -17.27
N GLU A 94 0.61 -20.83 -17.82
CA GLU A 94 -0.11 -21.85 -17.09
C GLU A 94 0.78 -22.54 -16.05
N ASN A 95 1.96 -23.02 -16.45
CA ASN A 95 2.94 -23.63 -15.56
C ASN A 95 3.37 -22.67 -14.43
N GLY A 96 3.59 -21.39 -14.75
CA GLY A 96 3.93 -20.38 -13.77
C GLY A 96 2.78 -20.07 -12.81
N LEU A 97 1.51 -20.09 -13.28
CA LEU A 97 0.33 -19.89 -12.43
C LEU A 97 0.07 -21.08 -11.51
N ILE A 98 0.30 -22.32 -11.97
CA ILE A 98 0.26 -23.53 -11.13
C ILE A 98 1.28 -23.37 -10.00
N TRP A 99 2.52 -23.03 -10.35
CA TRP A 99 3.57 -22.77 -9.35
C TRP A 99 3.18 -21.65 -8.38
N LEU A 100 2.64 -20.53 -8.87
CA LEU A 100 2.24 -19.38 -8.06
C LEU A 100 1.09 -19.75 -7.11
N SER A 101 0.09 -20.48 -7.59
CA SER A 101 -1.01 -20.98 -6.78
C SER A 101 -0.49 -21.84 -5.63
N ASP A 102 0.42 -22.77 -5.92
CA ASP A 102 1.05 -23.63 -4.90
C ASP A 102 1.90 -22.82 -3.90
N TYR A 103 2.68 -21.86 -4.39
CA TYR A 103 3.46 -20.97 -3.55
C TYR A 103 2.61 -20.14 -2.57
N LEU A 104 1.38 -19.80 -2.96
CA LEU A 104 0.46 -18.99 -2.15
C LEU A 104 -0.42 -19.81 -1.19
N LYS A 105 -0.46 -21.15 -1.29
CA LYS A 105 -1.34 -22.01 -0.46
C LYS A 105 -1.26 -21.73 1.04
N ASN A 106 -0.04 -21.50 1.54
CA ASN A 106 0.23 -21.26 2.96
C ASN A 106 0.47 -19.77 3.28
N LYS A 107 0.11 -18.87 2.38
CA LYS A 107 0.28 -17.42 2.52
C LYS A 107 -1.07 -16.74 2.60
N GLU A 108 -1.56 -16.53 3.83
CA GLU A 108 -2.86 -15.90 4.07
C GLU A 108 -2.72 -14.40 4.32
N GLY A 109 -3.68 -13.63 3.80
CA GLY A 109 -3.80 -12.20 4.08
C GLY A 109 -2.73 -11.31 3.43
N LEU A 110 -1.84 -11.86 2.59
CA LEU A 110 -0.84 -11.07 1.87
C LEU A 110 -1.46 -10.34 0.67
N THR A 111 -0.90 -9.19 0.32
CA THR A 111 -1.24 -8.46 -0.91
C THR A 111 -0.20 -8.74 -1.98
N ILE A 112 -0.68 -9.23 -3.13
CA ILE A 112 0.15 -9.57 -4.30
C ILE A 112 -0.22 -8.66 -5.47
N THR A 113 0.76 -8.05 -6.12
CA THR A 113 0.55 -7.35 -7.40
C THR A 113 1.00 -8.22 -8.56
N LEU A 114 0.10 -8.46 -9.52
CA LEU A 114 0.28 -9.35 -10.67
C LEU A 114 0.07 -8.56 -11.97
N PRO A 115 1.06 -8.44 -12.86
CA PRO A 115 0.87 -7.77 -14.14
C PRO A 115 0.15 -8.66 -15.14
N ALA A 116 -0.26 -8.10 -16.29
CA ALA A 116 -0.85 -8.85 -17.41
C ALA A 116 0.20 -9.79 -18.03
N LEU A 117 0.27 -11.01 -17.51
CA LEU A 117 1.29 -12.01 -17.85
C LEU A 117 1.36 -12.27 -19.36
N GLY A 118 2.49 -11.99 -19.98
CA GLY A 118 2.71 -12.23 -21.40
C GLY A 118 1.90 -11.37 -22.39
N CYS A 119 1.02 -10.45 -21.93
CA CYS A 119 0.11 -9.69 -22.80
C CYS A 119 0.68 -8.38 -23.35
N GLY A 120 1.86 -7.95 -22.90
CA GLY A 120 2.57 -6.78 -23.46
C GLY A 120 3.40 -7.17 -24.67
N HIS A 121 4.73 -7.07 -24.55
CA HIS A 121 5.69 -7.54 -25.58
C HIS A 121 5.65 -9.06 -25.82
N GLY A 122 4.89 -9.82 -25.03
CA GLY A 122 4.69 -11.26 -25.22
C GLY A 122 3.64 -11.61 -26.27
N GLY A 123 2.69 -10.72 -26.56
CA GLY A 123 1.70 -10.86 -27.62
C GLY A 123 0.51 -11.77 -27.31
N LEU A 124 0.37 -12.25 -26.06
CA LEU A 124 -0.76 -13.11 -25.69
C LEU A 124 -2.07 -12.33 -25.59
N ASP A 125 -3.18 -12.98 -25.90
CA ASP A 125 -4.53 -12.43 -25.76
C ASP A 125 -4.91 -12.31 -24.30
N TRP A 126 -5.26 -11.10 -23.87
CA TRP A 126 -5.60 -10.81 -22.49
C TRP A 126 -6.83 -11.58 -22.01
N LYS A 127 -7.85 -11.78 -22.86
CA LYS A 127 -9.07 -12.49 -22.45
C LYS A 127 -8.77 -13.95 -22.08
N LYS A 128 -7.84 -14.58 -22.78
CA LYS A 128 -7.41 -15.96 -22.48
C LYS A 128 -6.55 -15.99 -21.21
N VAL A 129 -5.57 -15.10 -21.08
CA VAL A 129 -4.70 -15.02 -19.88
C VAL A 129 -5.51 -14.69 -18.64
N LYS A 130 -6.50 -13.80 -18.75
CA LYS A 130 -7.42 -13.46 -17.65
C LYS A 130 -8.18 -14.70 -17.13
N LYS A 131 -8.63 -15.56 -18.02
CA LYS A 131 -9.30 -16.84 -17.64
C LYS A 131 -8.36 -17.78 -16.90
N LEU A 132 -7.09 -17.90 -17.33
CA LEU A 132 -6.09 -18.70 -16.62
C LEU A 132 -5.81 -18.14 -15.23
N ILE A 133 -5.63 -16.83 -15.10
CA ILE A 133 -5.43 -16.15 -13.79
C ILE A 133 -6.59 -16.46 -12.84
N ILE A 134 -7.83 -16.32 -13.31
CA ILE A 134 -9.02 -16.62 -12.50
C ILE A 134 -9.03 -18.10 -12.11
N HIS A 135 -8.78 -19.00 -13.07
CA HIS A 135 -8.82 -20.44 -12.84
C HIS A 135 -7.86 -20.89 -11.74
N TYR A 136 -6.62 -20.41 -11.76
CA TYR A 136 -5.59 -20.87 -10.83
C TYR A 136 -5.53 -20.09 -9.51
N LEU A 137 -5.99 -18.83 -9.48
CA LEU A 137 -5.76 -17.94 -8.33
C LEU A 137 -7.03 -17.47 -7.60
N ALA A 138 -8.23 -17.78 -8.08
CA ALA A 138 -9.48 -17.30 -7.47
C ALA A 138 -9.67 -17.78 -6.02
N GLU A 139 -9.20 -18.98 -5.69
CA GLU A 139 -9.37 -19.60 -4.38
C GLU A 139 -8.23 -19.32 -3.40
N THR A 140 -7.23 -18.52 -3.80
CA THR A 140 -6.14 -18.17 -2.90
C THR A 140 -6.63 -17.32 -1.73
N LYS A 141 -6.07 -17.56 -0.55
CA LYS A 141 -6.40 -16.80 0.68
C LYS A 141 -5.71 -15.44 0.76
N SER A 142 -4.96 -15.08 -0.26
CA SER A 142 -4.27 -13.80 -0.40
C SER A 142 -5.09 -12.82 -1.26
N ASN A 143 -4.74 -11.53 -1.18
CA ASN A 143 -5.35 -10.48 -1.99
C ASN A 143 -4.52 -10.25 -3.25
N ILE A 144 -5.03 -10.62 -4.43
CA ILE A 144 -4.30 -10.50 -5.68
C ILE A 144 -4.87 -9.35 -6.50
N LEU A 145 -4.04 -8.32 -6.74
CA LEU A 145 -4.32 -7.17 -7.57
C LEU A 145 -3.74 -7.41 -8.96
N VAL A 146 -4.59 -7.68 -9.93
CA VAL A 146 -4.21 -7.99 -11.32
C VAL A 146 -4.29 -6.73 -12.17
N PHE A 147 -3.17 -6.31 -12.73
CA PHE A 147 -3.07 -5.11 -13.57
C PHE A 147 -3.35 -5.45 -15.03
N GLU A 148 -4.28 -4.74 -15.65
CA GLU A 148 -4.59 -4.90 -17.07
C GLU A 148 -3.42 -4.48 -17.97
N PRO A 149 -3.39 -4.89 -19.26
CA PRO A 149 -2.24 -4.70 -20.14
C PRO A 149 -1.75 -3.25 -20.26
N GLU A 150 -2.67 -2.28 -20.32
CA GLU A 150 -2.33 -0.86 -20.43
C GLU A 150 -1.61 -0.35 -19.16
N SER A 151 -2.13 -0.70 -18.01
CA SER A 151 -1.52 -0.39 -16.70
C SER A 151 -0.14 -1.03 -16.56
N SER A 152 0.02 -2.26 -17.05
CA SER A 152 1.32 -2.95 -17.06
C SER A 152 2.35 -2.28 -17.97
N LYS A 153 1.95 -1.69 -19.11
CA LYS A 153 2.85 -0.93 -20.02
C LYS A 153 3.36 0.36 -19.37
N ASN A 154 2.57 0.96 -18.50
CA ASN A 154 2.88 2.24 -17.85
C ASN A 154 3.54 2.08 -16.47
N ALA A 155 3.85 0.85 -16.05
CA ALA A 155 4.50 0.57 -14.78
C ALA A 155 5.81 1.34 -14.62
N GLY A 156 5.96 2.05 -13.51
CA GLY A 156 7.16 2.81 -13.16
C GLY A 156 7.41 4.10 -13.96
N ARG A 157 6.47 4.55 -14.80
CA ARG A 157 6.57 5.86 -15.44
C ARG A 157 6.13 6.94 -14.46
N GLU A 158 7.01 7.88 -14.16
CA GLU A 158 6.65 9.10 -13.44
C GLU A 158 5.74 9.97 -14.32
N SER A 159 4.65 10.45 -13.74
CA SER A 159 3.75 11.38 -14.43
C SER A 159 4.30 12.80 -14.29
N SER A 160 4.67 13.46 -15.38
CA SER A 160 4.88 14.91 -15.37
C SER A 160 3.54 15.62 -15.20
N ILE A 161 3.48 16.55 -14.24
CA ILE A 161 2.27 17.36 -14.02
C ILE A 161 2.17 18.38 -15.17
N THR A 162 1.19 18.19 -16.04
CA THR A 162 0.84 19.16 -17.10
C THR A 162 -0.49 19.83 -16.74
N SER A 163 -0.75 21.03 -17.27
CA SER A 163 -2.01 21.76 -17.04
C SER A 163 -3.23 20.90 -17.38
N ASN A 164 -3.17 20.09 -18.43
CA ASN A 164 -4.25 19.18 -18.81
C ASN A 164 -4.52 18.11 -17.74
N LYS A 165 -3.47 17.56 -17.11
CA LYS A 165 -3.62 16.56 -16.03
C LYS A 165 -4.21 17.16 -14.76
N LEU A 166 -3.94 18.43 -14.45
CA LEU A 166 -4.58 19.12 -13.33
C LEU A 166 -6.08 19.31 -13.58
N ALA A 167 -6.46 19.71 -14.80
CA ALA A 167 -7.87 19.79 -15.18
C ALA A 167 -8.58 18.43 -15.11
N ASP A 168 -7.91 17.33 -15.46
CA ASP A 168 -8.43 15.97 -15.29
C ASP A 168 -8.68 15.63 -13.82
N LEU A 169 -7.81 16.05 -12.90
CA LEU A 169 -8.01 15.86 -11.45
C LEU A 169 -9.21 16.66 -10.93
N GLU A 170 -9.36 17.91 -11.34
CA GLU A 170 -10.52 18.74 -10.98
C GLU A 170 -11.81 18.11 -11.50
N ASN A 171 -11.82 17.61 -12.73
CA ASN A 171 -12.93 16.86 -13.30
C ASN A 171 -13.25 15.56 -12.54
N LEU A 172 -12.26 14.94 -11.91
CA LEU A 172 -12.45 13.79 -11.04
C LEU A 172 -12.96 14.17 -9.64
N GLY A 173 -13.04 15.47 -9.30
CA GLY A 173 -13.42 15.95 -7.98
C GLY A 173 -12.25 15.96 -6.98
N VAL A 174 -11.02 15.89 -7.46
CA VAL A 174 -9.82 16.09 -6.64
C VAL A 174 -9.53 17.57 -6.51
N ASN A 175 -9.34 18.02 -5.27
CA ASN A 175 -9.02 19.41 -4.96
C ASN A 175 -7.65 19.48 -4.26
N VAL A 176 -7.07 20.68 -4.24
CA VAL A 176 -5.81 20.95 -3.56
C VAL A 176 -5.99 22.06 -2.54
N ILE A 177 -5.37 21.89 -1.38
CA ILE A 177 -5.18 22.95 -0.39
C ILE A 177 -3.69 23.26 -0.36
N ARG A 178 -3.35 24.48 -0.74
CA ARG A 178 -1.97 24.95 -0.77
C ARG A 178 -1.49 25.32 0.62
N LYS A 179 -0.21 25.09 0.91
CA LYS A 179 0.40 25.35 2.24
C LYS A 179 0.12 26.76 2.77
N ASN A 180 0.05 27.75 1.91
CA ASN A 180 -0.17 29.16 2.31
C ASN A 180 -1.66 29.53 2.47
N GLU A 181 -2.59 28.61 2.23
CA GLU A 181 -4.01 28.84 2.42
C GLU A 181 -4.43 28.66 3.88
N LYS A 182 -5.38 29.48 4.35
CA LYS A 182 -5.96 29.37 5.70
C LYS A 182 -6.64 28.02 5.97
N SER A 183 -7.00 27.32 4.91
CA SER A 183 -7.62 25.99 4.95
C SER A 183 -6.61 24.85 5.18
N TYR A 184 -5.33 25.11 5.02
CA TYR A 184 -4.30 24.09 5.22
C TYR A 184 -4.21 23.67 6.70
N PRO A 185 -4.12 22.35 7.01
CA PRO A 185 -4.05 21.87 8.39
C PRO A 185 -2.87 22.47 9.16
N PRO A 186 -3.11 23.15 10.30
CA PRO A 186 -2.04 23.86 11.00
C PRO A 186 -0.94 22.94 11.54
N GLY A 187 -1.29 21.72 11.92
CA GLY A 187 -0.31 20.70 12.32
C GLY A 187 0.64 20.34 11.17
N LEU A 188 0.10 20.12 9.97
CA LEU A 188 0.86 19.66 8.82
C LEU A 188 1.88 20.70 8.32
N ILE A 189 1.65 22.01 8.55
CA ILE A 189 2.61 23.10 8.26
C ILE A 189 3.95 22.85 8.96
N ARG A 190 3.93 22.29 10.17
CA ARG A 190 5.15 22.00 10.96
C ARG A 190 5.96 20.85 10.40
N TYR A 191 5.34 20.00 9.57
CA TYR A 191 5.97 18.78 9.06
C TYR A 191 6.43 18.91 7.61
N THR A 192 5.65 19.53 6.72
CA THR A 192 5.93 19.51 5.29
C THR A 192 5.61 20.83 4.59
N GLU A 193 6.37 21.08 3.50
CA GLU A 193 6.18 22.20 2.58
C GLU A 193 5.24 21.86 1.40
N LYS A 194 4.73 20.62 1.33
CA LYS A 194 4.00 20.10 0.17
C LYS A 194 2.52 20.46 0.25
N ASP A 195 1.90 20.67 -0.91
CA ASP A 195 0.45 20.84 -1.02
C ASP A 195 -0.29 19.56 -0.61
N LEU A 196 -1.48 19.74 -0.02
CA LEU A 196 -2.39 18.67 0.38
C LEU A 196 -3.46 18.49 -0.68
N TRP A 197 -3.51 17.31 -1.28
CA TRP A 197 -4.55 16.89 -2.21
C TRP A 197 -5.62 16.09 -1.49
N PHE A 198 -6.88 16.31 -1.84
CA PHE A 198 -8.00 15.57 -1.27
C PHE A 198 -9.09 15.27 -2.30
N PHE A 199 -9.81 14.19 -2.05
CA PHE A 199 -11.01 13.77 -2.77
C PHE A 199 -12.09 13.45 -1.76
N GLY A 200 -13.33 13.88 -2.02
CA GLY A 200 -14.47 13.71 -1.13
C GLY A 200 -14.54 14.81 -0.06
N LYS A 201 -15.01 14.45 1.14
CA LYS A 201 -15.23 15.43 2.22
C LYS A 201 -13.91 16.01 2.74
N VAL A 202 -13.86 17.32 2.93
CA VAL A 202 -12.71 17.99 3.54
C VAL A 202 -12.79 17.88 5.06
N ILE A 203 -11.79 17.21 5.66
CA ILE A 203 -11.60 17.18 7.11
C ILE A 203 -10.24 17.80 7.37
N ARG A 204 -10.21 18.92 8.11
CA ARG A 204 -8.96 19.64 8.40
C ARG A 204 -8.13 18.98 9.48
N GLU A 205 -8.80 18.33 10.42
CA GLU A 205 -8.18 17.63 11.54
C GLU A 205 -9.06 16.45 11.90
N PHE A 206 -8.45 15.29 12.07
CA PHE A 206 -9.14 14.09 12.51
C PHE A 206 -8.95 13.92 14.02
N ASP A 207 -9.93 13.28 14.68
CA ASP A 207 -9.81 12.99 16.10
C ASP A 207 -8.78 11.88 16.34
N ILE A 208 -8.80 10.81 15.54
CA ILE A 208 -7.91 9.66 15.71
C ILE A 208 -7.21 9.30 14.40
N SER A 209 -5.91 9.00 14.46
CA SER A 209 -5.19 8.25 13.42
C SER A 209 -4.76 6.88 13.95
N LEU A 210 -5.07 5.81 13.21
CA LEU A 210 -4.55 4.48 13.51
C LEU A 210 -3.29 4.19 12.71
N ILE A 211 -2.23 3.78 13.41
CA ILE A 211 -0.99 3.30 12.81
C ILE A 211 -0.93 1.78 13.02
N SER A 212 -1.35 1.06 11.98
CA SER A 212 -1.50 -0.39 11.99
C SER A 212 -0.41 -1.09 11.19
N SER A 213 -0.25 -2.38 11.44
CA SER A 213 0.51 -3.27 10.56
C SER A 213 -0.16 -3.36 9.18
N THR A 214 0.63 -3.49 8.11
CA THR A 214 0.08 -3.72 6.76
C THR A 214 -0.60 -5.09 6.63
N ASN A 215 -0.19 -6.04 7.48
CA ASN A 215 -0.81 -7.36 7.63
C ASN A 215 -0.96 -7.69 9.12
N PRO A 216 -2.00 -7.14 9.79
CA PRO A 216 -2.20 -7.33 11.22
C PRO A 216 -2.59 -8.76 11.57
N ASN A 217 -2.15 -9.22 12.74
CA ASN A 217 -2.60 -10.47 13.33
C ASN A 217 -4.07 -10.37 13.80
N GLU A 218 -4.63 -11.47 14.27
CA GLU A 218 -6.04 -11.51 14.68
C GLU A 218 -6.34 -10.59 15.88
N GLN A 219 -5.42 -10.50 16.82
CA GLN A 219 -5.57 -9.64 17.99
C GLN A 219 -5.59 -8.16 17.60
N GLU A 220 -4.66 -7.72 16.74
CA GLU A 220 -4.63 -6.35 16.23
C GLU A 220 -5.90 -6.01 15.44
N ARG A 221 -6.40 -6.95 14.62
CA ARG A 221 -7.67 -6.77 13.88
C ARG A 221 -8.85 -6.55 14.81
N LYS A 222 -8.96 -7.33 15.88
CA LYS A 222 -10.04 -7.17 16.88
C LYS A 222 -9.96 -5.83 17.60
N VAL A 223 -8.75 -5.39 17.95
CA VAL A 223 -8.52 -4.07 18.56
C VAL A 223 -8.95 -2.94 17.63
N ILE A 224 -8.60 -3.00 16.33
CA ILE A 224 -8.98 -1.99 15.34
C ILE A 224 -10.51 -1.93 15.21
N LEU A 225 -11.21 -3.06 15.16
CA LEU A 225 -12.68 -3.08 15.12
C LEU A 225 -13.30 -2.45 16.37
N LYS A 226 -12.72 -2.68 17.54
CA LYS A 226 -13.15 -2.06 18.80
C LYS A 226 -12.93 -0.55 18.80
N LEU A 227 -11.81 -0.07 18.27
CA LEU A 227 -11.54 1.36 18.12
C LEU A 227 -12.52 2.03 17.12
N ILE A 228 -12.91 1.34 16.06
CA ILE A 228 -13.94 1.82 15.13
C ILE A 228 -15.29 1.96 15.87
N GLU A 229 -15.68 0.98 16.68
CA GLU A 229 -16.90 1.05 17.46
C GLU A 229 -16.85 2.20 18.50
N HIS A 230 -15.69 2.39 19.15
CA HIS A 230 -15.47 3.53 20.04
C HIS A 230 -15.65 4.88 19.30
N CYS A 231 -15.09 5.01 18.09
CA CYS A 231 -15.29 6.21 17.26
C CYS A 231 -16.76 6.43 16.91
N LYS A 232 -17.49 5.37 16.58
CA LYS A 232 -18.93 5.43 16.29
C LYS A 232 -19.75 5.94 17.47
N ILE A 233 -19.54 5.36 18.66
CA ILE A 233 -20.27 5.72 19.88
C ILE A 233 -20.02 7.19 20.25
N ASN A 234 -18.77 7.64 20.14
CA ASN A 234 -18.35 8.98 20.53
C ASN A 234 -18.40 10.01 19.40
N ARG A 235 -18.86 9.62 18.20
CA ARG A 235 -18.96 10.47 16.99
C ARG A 235 -17.61 11.10 16.60
N LEU A 236 -16.54 10.31 16.68
CA LEU A 236 -15.19 10.73 16.37
C LEU A 236 -14.84 10.41 14.92
N SER A 237 -14.04 11.26 14.32
CA SER A 237 -13.46 11.02 12.99
C SER A 237 -12.18 10.18 13.08
N ILE A 238 -11.99 9.26 12.13
CA ILE A 238 -10.87 8.33 12.12
C ILE A 238 -10.10 8.38 10.80
N LEU A 239 -8.76 8.39 10.88
CA LEU A 239 -7.87 8.41 9.74
C LEU A 239 -7.04 7.13 9.65
N PHE A 240 -7.18 6.44 8.54
CA PHE A 240 -6.42 5.23 8.20
C PHE A 240 -5.27 5.52 7.25
N GLY A 241 -4.34 4.58 7.14
CA GLY A 241 -3.31 4.57 6.11
C GLY A 241 -3.80 4.11 4.74
N GLY A 242 -2.86 3.97 3.81
CA GLY A 242 -3.15 3.57 2.43
C GLY A 242 -2.91 2.09 2.13
N SER A 243 -2.59 1.23 3.11
CA SER A 243 -2.44 -0.21 2.90
C SER A 243 -3.77 -0.84 2.46
N PHE A 244 -3.70 -2.04 1.90
CA PHE A 244 -4.92 -2.77 1.55
C PHE A 244 -5.81 -3.02 2.77
N PHE A 245 -5.18 -3.39 3.89
CA PHE A 245 -5.90 -3.61 5.14
C PHE A 245 -6.54 -2.32 5.66
N ASP A 246 -5.79 -1.21 5.68
CA ASP A 246 -6.32 0.10 6.10
C ASP A 246 -7.53 0.49 5.27
N LYS A 247 -7.46 0.35 3.95
CA LYS A 247 -8.59 0.65 3.04
C LYS A 247 -9.81 -0.22 3.33
N LYS A 248 -9.61 -1.51 3.66
CA LYS A 248 -10.70 -2.41 4.06
C LYS A 248 -11.34 -1.97 5.36
N MET A 249 -10.53 -1.57 6.36
CA MET A 249 -11.06 -1.09 7.64
C MET A 249 -11.72 0.28 7.51
N ALA A 250 -11.19 1.17 6.67
CA ALA A 250 -11.85 2.44 6.37
C ALA A 250 -13.23 2.24 5.73
N LEU A 251 -13.37 1.32 4.77
CA LEU A 251 -14.67 0.98 4.19
C LEU A 251 -15.64 0.36 5.22
N HIS A 252 -15.13 -0.45 6.14
CA HIS A 252 -15.93 -0.97 7.25
C HIS A 252 -16.40 0.16 8.17
N SER A 253 -15.50 1.07 8.55
CA SER A 253 -15.76 2.24 9.38
C SER A 253 -16.86 3.14 8.78
N ILE A 254 -16.79 3.44 7.49
CA ILE A 254 -17.80 4.20 6.74
C ILE A 254 -19.17 3.50 6.81
N LYS A 255 -19.22 2.18 6.61
CA LYS A 255 -20.46 1.39 6.71
C LYS A 255 -21.07 1.43 8.12
N GLN A 256 -20.25 1.65 9.15
CA GLN A 256 -20.71 1.85 10.53
C GLN A 256 -21.16 3.30 10.81
N GLY A 257 -21.07 4.21 9.82
CA GLY A 257 -21.45 5.61 9.97
C GLY A 257 -20.37 6.49 10.62
N VAL A 258 -19.12 6.02 10.71
CA VAL A 258 -18.00 6.79 11.26
C VAL A 258 -17.40 7.69 10.18
N GLU A 259 -17.16 8.95 10.52
CA GLU A 259 -16.46 9.90 9.64
C GLU A 259 -15.01 9.44 9.43
N THR A 260 -14.68 9.08 8.18
CA THR A 260 -13.48 8.30 7.92
C THR A 260 -12.63 8.91 6.80
N GLY A 261 -11.31 8.97 7.04
CA GLY A 261 -10.32 9.33 6.04
C GLY A 261 -9.31 8.23 5.73
N ILE A 262 -8.70 8.33 4.56
CA ILE A 262 -7.56 7.51 4.12
C ILE A 262 -6.45 8.44 3.67
N PHE A 263 -5.27 8.31 4.26
CA PHE A 263 -4.09 9.04 3.83
C PHE A 263 -3.18 8.13 3.02
N LEU A 264 -2.95 8.50 1.76
CA LEU A 264 -2.18 7.68 0.82
C LEU A 264 -0.68 7.97 0.92
N PRO A 265 0.18 6.95 0.84
CA PRO A 265 1.62 7.10 0.66
C PRO A 265 2.01 7.34 -0.81
N SER A 266 1.05 7.47 -1.70
CA SER A 266 1.18 7.73 -3.15
C SER A 266 0.36 8.93 -3.56
N GLY A 267 0.39 9.30 -4.83
CA GLY A 267 -0.52 10.28 -5.41
C GLY A 267 -1.99 9.84 -5.34
N ILE A 268 -2.90 10.79 -5.45
CA ILE A 268 -4.33 10.60 -5.23
C ILE A 268 -5.11 10.18 -6.49
N SER A 269 -4.59 10.49 -7.69
CA SER A 269 -5.32 10.38 -8.96
C SER A 269 -6.03 9.05 -9.18
N TYR A 270 -5.31 7.94 -9.03
CA TYR A 270 -5.87 6.60 -9.20
C TYR A 270 -6.98 6.28 -8.19
N SER A 271 -6.77 6.66 -6.93
CA SER A 271 -7.78 6.39 -5.89
C SER A 271 -9.04 7.20 -6.09
N ALA A 272 -8.94 8.44 -6.58
CA ALA A 272 -10.09 9.29 -6.92
C ALA A 272 -10.88 8.70 -8.10
N GLU A 273 -10.20 8.29 -9.18
CA GLU A 273 -10.82 7.64 -10.34
C GLU A 273 -11.63 6.40 -9.93
N LYS A 274 -11.01 5.50 -9.17
CA LYS A 274 -11.64 4.26 -8.70
C LYS A 274 -12.85 4.51 -7.79
N ASN A 275 -12.81 5.52 -6.92
CA ASN A 275 -13.92 5.81 -6.02
C ASN A 275 -15.08 6.50 -6.76
N ARG A 276 -14.80 7.35 -7.73
CA ARG A 276 -15.81 7.95 -8.61
C ARG A 276 -16.56 6.89 -9.42
N GLU A 277 -15.86 5.93 -10.03
CA GLU A 277 -16.47 4.81 -10.75
C GLU A 277 -17.43 4.00 -9.88
N LYS A 278 -17.17 3.91 -8.56
CA LYS A 278 -18.02 3.21 -7.59
C LYS A 278 -19.15 4.06 -7.01
N GLY A 279 -19.28 5.33 -7.41
CA GLY A 279 -20.29 6.24 -6.85
C GLY A 279 -20.06 6.63 -5.40
N ALA A 280 -18.87 6.42 -4.86
CA ALA A 280 -18.52 6.63 -3.45
C ALA A 280 -17.92 8.03 -3.24
N THR A 281 -18.73 9.10 -3.39
CA THR A 281 -18.20 10.47 -3.33
C THR A 281 -18.39 11.16 -1.97
N ASP A 282 -19.43 10.84 -1.21
CA ASP A 282 -19.88 11.74 -0.14
C ASP A 282 -19.44 11.36 1.29
N ASN A 283 -18.96 10.14 1.51
CA ASN A 283 -18.67 9.62 2.85
C ASN A 283 -17.21 9.25 3.10
N ILE A 284 -16.32 9.55 2.18
CA ILE A 284 -14.89 9.23 2.32
C ILE A 284 -14.04 10.47 2.10
N SER A 285 -13.01 10.64 2.93
CA SER A 285 -11.95 11.63 2.72
C SER A 285 -10.69 10.89 2.29
N ILE A 286 -10.22 11.08 1.07
CA ILE A 286 -8.94 10.55 0.62
C ILE A 286 -7.95 11.70 0.54
N LEU A 287 -6.79 11.53 1.16
CA LEU A 287 -5.76 12.56 1.26
C LEU A 287 -4.42 12.04 0.76
N SER A 288 -3.63 12.92 0.17
CA SER A 288 -2.21 12.71 -0.12
C SER A 288 -1.44 14.03 -0.15
N ILE A 289 -0.11 13.96 -0.04
CA ILE A 289 0.77 15.14 -0.12
C ILE A 289 1.74 15.03 -1.28
N GLY A 290 2.08 16.17 -1.87
CA GLY A 290 3.08 16.29 -2.94
C GLY A 290 2.50 16.06 -4.33
N ASP A 291 3.14 15.25 -5.16
CA ASP A 291 2.69 14.98 -6.53
C ASP A 291 1.43 14.08 -6.53
N PRO A 292 0.28 14.57 -7.03
CA PRO A 292 -0.99 13.82 -7.04
C PRO A 292 -0.98 12.60 -7.96
N PHE A 293 0.00 12.51 -8.87
CA PHE A 293 0.17 11.41 -9.81
C PHE A 293 1.29 10.46 -9.42
N LYS A 294 1.96 10.72 -8.28
CA LYS A 294 3.12 9.94 -7.87
C LYS A 294 2.76 8.49 -7.60
N SER A 295 3.56 7.61 -8.19
CA SER A 295 3.55 6.18 -7.87
C SER A 295 3.96 5.92 -6.42
N PHE A 296 3.42 4.86 -5.83
CA PHE A 296 3.88 4.41 -4.52
C PHE A 296 5.37 4.03 -4.55
N ASP A 297 6.12 4.60 -3.61
CA ASP A 297 7.49 4.20 -3.30
C ASP A 297 7.57 3.88 -1.80
N LYS A 298 8.27 2.80 -1.41
CA LYS A 298 8.44 2.41 0.00
C LYS A 298 8.99 3.54 0.87
N LYS A 299 9.83 4.43 0.29
CA LYS A 299 10.36 5.62 0.99
C LYS A 299 9.29 6.65 1.38
N ASP A 300 8.10 6.61 0.75
CA ASP A 300 6.99 7.52 1.03
C ASP A 300 6.07 6.99 2.14
N TYR A 301 6.26 5.74 2.59
CA TYR A 301 5.44 5.16 3.65
C TYR A 301 5.59 5.91 4.98
N ILE A 302 6.81 6.06 5.50
CA ILE A 302 7.04 6.80 6.74
C ILE A 302 6.61 8.27 6.64
N PRO A 303 6.91 9.02 5.56
CA PRO A 303 6.34 10.35 5.37
C PRO A 303 4.82 10.40 5.43
N SER A 304 4.11 9.41 4.89
CA SER A 304 2.65 9.35 4.97
C SER A 304 2.16 9.08 6.40
N VAL A 305 2.85 8.20 7.15
CA VAL A 305 2.57 7.96 8.57
C VAL A 305 2.77 9.24 9.37
N MET A 306 3.89 9.96 9.18
CA MET A 306 4.14 11.23 9.84
C MET A 306 3.05 12.26 9.51
N SER A 307 2.71 12.42 8.22
CA SER A 307 1.65 13.37 7.82
C SER A 307 0.35 13.13 8.57
N ARG A 308 -0.04 11.86 8.78
CA ARG A 308 -1.23 11.49 9.55
C ARG A 308 -1.14 11.93 11.01
N MET A 309 0.03 11.82 11.63
CA MET A 309 0.25 12.26 13.01
C MET A 309 0.07 13.77 13.17
N PHE A 310 0.40 14.55 12.13
CA PHE A 310 0.31 16.01 12.15
C PHE A 310 -1.06 16.58 11.79
N ILE A 311 -2.02 15.74 11.43
CA ILE A 311 -3.41 16.15 11.11
C ILE A 311 -4.45 15.47 11.99
N CYS A 312 -4.02 14.88 13.11
CA CYS A 312 -4.89 14.22 14.07
C CYS A 312 -4.63 14.75 15.49
N LYS A 313 -5.66 14.75 16.32
CA LYS A 313 -5.54 15.09 17.74
C LYS A 313 -4.91 13.97 18.55
N SER A 314 -5.22 12.72 18.18
CA SER A 314 -4.65 11.53 18.81
C SER A 314 -4.17 10.50 17.81
N VAL A 315 -3.08 9.82 18.12
CA VAL A 315 -2.47 8.76 17.32
C VAL A 315 -2.40 7.50 18.14
N ILE A 316 -2.94 6.40 17.61
CA ILE A 316 -2.94 5.11 18.27
C ILE A 316 -2.14 4.12 17.44
N PHE A 317 -1.03 3.65 17.99
CA PHE A 317 -0.23 2.58 17.40
C PHE A 317 -0.88 1.25 17.76
N THR A 318 -1.50 0.59 16.79
CA THR A 318 -2.09 -0.75 16.96
C THR A 318 -1.12 -1.85 16.62
N THR A 319 -0.04 -1.54 15.90
CA THR A 319 1.04 -2.48 15.57
C THR A 319 1.92 -2.77 16.80
N ASP A 320 2.49 -3.97 16.85
CA ASP A 320 3.50 -4.39 17.83
C ASP A 320 4.96 -4.08 17.41
N ARG A 321 5.15 -3.40 16.27
CA ARG A 321 6.45 -3.07 15.70
C ARG A 321 6.70 -1.57 15.79
N LEU A 322 7.31 -1.12 16.85
CA LEU A 322 7.45 0.29 17.22
C LEU A 322 8.89 0.80 17.24
N LYS A 323 9.90 -0.07 17.12
CA LYS A 323 11.32 0.29 17.19
C LYS A 323 11.74 1.38 16.18
N TRP A 324 11.04 1.50 15.03
CA TRP A 324 11.29 2.56 14.06
C TRP A 324 11.00 3.96 14.59
N LEU A 325 10.23 4.11 15.67
CA LEU A 325 9.90 5.38 16.33
C LEU A 325 11.16 6.09 16.82
N GLU A 326 12.15 5.35 17.35
CA GLU A 326 13.42 5.89 17.83
C GLU A 326 14.11 6.78 16.79
N LYS A 327 14.16 6.30 15.55
CA LYS A 327 14.79 7.03 14.43
C LYS A 327 14.08 8.35 14.10
N HIS A 328 12.82 8.50 14.47
CA HIS A 328 11.97 9.63 14.11
C HIS A 328 11.47 10.41 15.33
N ARG A 329 12.06 10.16 16.48
CA ARG A 329 11.65 10.68 17.79
C ARG A 329 11.37 12.19 17.78
N ASP A 330 12.33 12.99 17.38
CA ASP A 330 12.23 14.46 17.44
C ASP A 330 11.08 14.99 16.55
N THR A 331 10.91 14.40 15.37
CA THR A 331 9.79 14.73 14.48
C THR A 331 8.46 14.35 15.12
N ILE A 332 8.37 13.15 15.69
CA ILE A 332 7.15 12.67 16.34
C ILE A 332 6.79 13.55 17.54
N MET A 333 7.75 13.89 18.38
CA MET A 333 7.54 14.74 19.55
C MET A 333 7.07 16.17 19.19
N SER A 334 7.34 16.64 17.98
CA SER A 334 6.90 17.95 17.51
C SER A 334 5.46 17.99 16.96
N ASN A 335 4.76 16.85 16.84
CA ASN A 335 3.45 16.79 16.19
C ASN A 335 2.32 17.45 17.02
N GLY A 336 2.40 17.37 18.34
CA GLY A 336 1.42 17.94 19.27
C GLY A 336 0.19 17.06 19.51
N ALA A 337 0.11 15.86 18.94
CA ALA A 337 -0.97 14.91 19.17
C ALA A 337 -0.75 14.11 20.47
N ASN A 338 -1.82 13.62 21.07
CA ASN A 338 -1.74 12.61 22.11
C ASN A 338 -1.36 11.27 21.51
N LEU A 339 -0.32 10.63 22.04
CA LEU A 339 0.20 9.39 21.49
C LEU A 339 -0.16 8.23 22.41
N TYR A 340 -0.67 7.15 21.81
CA TYR A 340 -1.06 5.93 22.50
C TYR A 340 -0.53 4.70 21.74
N PHE A 341 -0.24 3.62 22.46
CA PHE A 341 0.12 2.34 21.85
C PHE A 341 -0.54 1.16 22.54
N MET A 342 -0.86 0.10 21.79
CA MET A 342 -1.43 -1.12 22.33
C MET A 342 -0.35 -1.96 23.01
N LYS A 343 -0.46 -2.12 24.33
CA LYS A 343 0.45 -2.94 25.14
C LYS A 343 0.01 -4.41 25.06
N TYR A 344 0.39 -5.09 23.97
CA TYR A 344 0.19 -6.53 23.82
C TYR A 344 1.13 -7.30 24.78
N GLU A 345 0.70 -8.49 25.23
CA GLU A 345 1.57 -9.38 26.02
C GLU A 345 2.81 -9.83 25.24
N THR A 346 2.68 -9.91 23.92
CA THR A 346 3.75 -10.28 22.97
C THR A 346 4.63 -9.11 22.54
N LEU A 347 4.38 -7.91 23.04
CA LEU A 347 5.16 -6.72 22.66
C LEU A 347 6.60 -6.85 23.14
N HIS A 348 7.55 -6.76 22.18
CA HIS A 348 8.97 -6.84 22.51
C HIS A 348 9.41 -5.64 23.35
N GLU A 349 10.37 -5.85 24.24
CA GLU A 349 10.85 -4.83 25.17
C GLU A 349 11.40 -3.58 24.45
N ASP A 350 12.16 -3.75 23.37
CA ASP A 350 12.66 -2.65 22.55
C ASP A 350 11.51 -1.80 21.96
N ASP A 351 10.43 -2.44 21.48
CA ASP A 351 9.25 -1.75 20.92
C ASP A 351 8.49 -1.00 22.01
N TYR A 352 8.40 -1.58 23.22
CA TYR A 352 7.82 -0.91 24.37
C TYR A 352 8.60 0.36 24.74
N PHE A 353 9.92 0.27 24.87
CA PHE A 353 10.76 1.43 25.21
C PHE A 353 10.75 2.50 24.11
N ALA A 354 10.74 2.10 22.84
CA ALA A 354 10.61 3.04 21.72
C ALA A 354 9.31 3.85 21.78
N ALA A 355 8.20 3.22 22.20
CA ALA A 355 6.94 3.93 22.39
C ALA A 355 6.95 4.87 23.62
N ILE A 356 7.54 4.44 24.71
CA ILE A 356 7.69 5.27 25.93
C ILE A 356 8.58 6.49 25.65
N ASP A 357 9.65 6.32 24.88
CA ASP A 357 10.61 7.40 24.56
C ASP A 357 9.98 8.57 23.77
N ILE A 358 8.90 8.31 23.05
CA ILE A 358 8.09 9.34 22.40
C ILE A 358 6.91 9.84 23.25
N ASN A 359 6.87 9.52 24.55
CA ASN A 359 5.78 9.83 25.48
C ASN A 359 4.42 9.21 25.09
N ALA A 360 4.41 8.10 24.35
CA ALA A 360 3.17 7.40 24.06
C ALA A 360 2.66 6.65 25.30
N LYS A 361 1.35 6.76 25.58
CA LYS A 361 0.70 6.12 26.72
C LYS A 361 0.30 4.68 26.36
N PRO A 362 0.62 3.67 27.21
CA PRO A 362 0.20 2.31 26.96
C PRO A 362 -1.30 2.13 27.22
N ILE A 363 -1.98 1.40 26.33
CA ILE A 363 -3.37 0.96 26.48
C ILE A 363 -3.38 -0.57 26.43
N LYS A 364 -4.05 -1.21 27.38
CA LYS A 364 -4.26 -2.66 27.31
C LYS A 364 -5.26 -2.99 26.21
N PRO A 365 -4.96 -3.96 25.32
CA PRO A 365 -5.94 -4.43 24.35
C PRO A 365 -7.24 -4.87 25.04
N PHE A 366 -8.39 -4.44 24.52
CA PHE A 366 -9.72 -4.79 25.03
C PHE A 366 -10.10 -4.23 26.40
N ASP A 367 -9.33 -3.32 26.97
CA ASP A 367 -9.68 -2.59 28.18
C ASP A 367 -10.57 -1.39 27.80
N ASP A 368 -11.88 -1.52 28.08
CA ASP A 368 -12.89 -0.52 27.68
C ASP A 368 -12.71 0.80 28.44
N GLU A 369 -12.27 0.75 29.67
CA GLU A 369 -12.05 1.93 30.49
C GLU A 369 -10.88 2.74 29.93
N GLN A 370 -9.72 2.10 29.66
CA GLN A 370 -8.57 2.77 29.08
C GLN A 370 -8.83 3.28 27.65
N ILE A 371 -9.63 2.56 26.86
CA ILE A 371 -10.03 3.03 25.53
C ILE A 371 -10.95 4.26 25.64
N SER A 372 -11.82 4.33 26.64
CA SER A 372 -12.68 5.47 26.86
C SER A 372 -11.95 6.72 27.37
N GLU A 373 -10.76 6.56 27.97
CA GLU A 373 -9.89 7.63 28.44
C GLU A 373 -9.01 8.25 27.33
N ILE A 374 -9.08 7.76 26.09
CA ILE A 374 -8.37 8.38 24.97
C ILE A 374 -8.91 9.81 24.79
N THR A 375 -8.04 10.79 25.05
CA THR A 375 -8.39 12.22 24.98
C THR A 375 -8.16 12.81 23.60
N PHE A 376 -8.93 13.83 23.22
CA PHE A 376 -8.94 14.48 21.90
C PHE A 376 -8.75 16.00 22.02
#